data_4f3959e8e7c06b62518eab434012063a
#
_entry.id   4f3959e8e7c06b62518eab434012063a
#
_cell.length_a   1.000
_cell.length_b   1.000
_cell.length_c   1.000
_cell.angle_alpha   90.00
_cell.angle_beta   90.00
_cell.angle_gamma   90.00
#
_symmetry.space_group_name_H-M   'P 1'
#
loop_
_entity.id
_entity.type
_entity.pdbx_description
1 polymer ?
#
loop_
_entity_poly.entity_id
_entity_poly.type
_entity_poly.pdbx_seq_one_letter_code
_entity_poly.pdbx_strand_id
1 'polypeptide(L)'
;LDARPLVTELIERTSGRATPETVGAYFRQYARAVTRPVVAIYLLYGIGLEAHQQNTSVLCSEDGSPQGLLIRDFGDGRTFAPLLEARGYTLQPYVHPGILPTVFRDDIEPVRTFVLDACFVCHLHELALALTHEYRLPPTWLWEILREETEGAFDAVQARVEPQLWRAEREQFLHAAWPTRSVLRMHLQ
;
A
#
# COMPACT_ATOMS: atom_id res chain seq x y z
N LEU A 1 -5.96 -13.25 26.20
CA LEU A 1 -4.73 -13.69 25.56
C LEU A 1 -3.74 -12.53 25.64
N ASP A 2 -2.82 -12.60 26.61
CA ASP A 2 -1.72 -11.62 26.79
C ASP A 2 -0.57 -11.90 25.81
N ALA A 3 -0.91 -12.20 24.55
CA ALA A 3 0.09 -12.44 23.53
C ALA A 3 0.65 -11.10 23.05
N ARG A 4 1.92 -10.89 23.27
CA ARG A 4 2.65 -9.72 22.81
C ARG A 4 2.64 -9.66 21.26
N PRO A 5 2.35 -8.50 20.65
CA PRO A 5 2.38 -8.39 19.20
C PRO A 5 3.75 -8.72 18.61
N LEU A 6 3.80 -9.50 17.53
CA LEU A 6 5.05 -9.84 16.83
C LEU A 6 5.85 -8.59 16.43
N VAL A 7 5.16 -7.53 16.01
CA VAL A 7 5.79 -6.25 15.64
C VAL A 7 6.59 -5.65 16.80
N THR A 8 6.16 -5.83 18.04
CA THR A 8 6.92 -5.40 19.23
C THR A 8 8.26 -6.11 19.34
N GLU A 9 8.29 -7.42 19.09
CA GLU A 9 9.54 -8.21 19.10
C GLU A 9 10.50 -7.75 18.00
N LEU A 10 9.98 -7.42 16.82
CA LEU A 10 10.78 -6.88 15.72
C LEU A 10 11.36 -5.50 16.04
N ILE A 11 10.55 -4.60 16.63
CA ILE A 11 11.01 -3.29 17.09
C ILE A 11 12.14 -3.43 18.14
N GLU A 12 11.96 -4.32 19.09
CA GLU A 12 12.99 -4.54 20.11
C GLU A 12 14.26 -5.17 19.58
N ARG A 13 14.12 -6.10 18.62
CA ARG A 13 15.27 -6.69 17.93
C ARG A 13 16.08 -5.61 17.20
N THR A 14 15.39 -4.67 16.55
CA THR A 14 16.01 -3.58 15.79
C THR A 14 16.61 -2.49 16.68
N SER A 15 15.95 -2.15 17.80
CA SER A 15 16.23 -0.92 18.57
C SER A 15 16.57 -1.19 20.05
N GLY A 16 16.55 -2.43 20.49
CA GLY A 16 16.77 -2.85 21.88
C GLY A 16 15.53 -2.71 22.79
N ARG A 17 14.63 -1.79 22.50
CA ARG A 17 13.36 -1.61 23.24
C ARG A 17 12.30 -0.91 22.40
N ALA A 18 11.03 -1.19 22.68
CA ALA A 18 9.92 -0.51 22.07
C ALA A 18 9.52 0.73 22.89
N THR A 19 9.91 1.93 22.40
CA THR A 19 9.47 3.23 22.90
C THR A 19 8.68 3.95 21.83
N PRO A 20 7.92 5.01 22.14
CA PRO A 20 7.26 5.81 21.09
C PRO A 20 8.19 6.14 19.92
N GLU A 21 9.39 6.62 20.17
CA GLU A 21 10.35 7.02 19.14
C GLU A 21 10.81 5.84 18.28
N THR A 22 11.12 4.69 18.89
CA THR A 22 11.56 3.50 18.15
C THR A 22 10.41 2.85 17.39
N VAL A 23 9.18 2.94 17.89
CA VAL A 23 7.95 2.53 17.18
C VAL A 23 7.74 3.38 15.94
N GLY A 24 7.83 4.71 16.07
CA GLY A 24 7.71 5.63 14.92
C GLY A 24 8.80 5.39 13.88
N ALA A 25 10.06 5.20 14.32
CA ALA A 25 11.18 4.91 13.41
C ALA A 25 11.00 3.56 12.68
N TYR A 26 10.52 2.54 13.38
CA TYR A 26 10.21 1.24 12.78
C TYR A 26 9.06 1.35 11.79
N PHE A 27 7.96 2.00 12.17
CA PHE A 27 6.82 2.21 11.28
C PHE A 27 7.22 2.96 10.01
N ARG A 28 8.11 3.95 10.10
CA ARG A 28 8.66 4.66 8.94
C ARG A 28 9.35 3.71 7.97
N GLN A 29 10.21 2.83 8.46
CA GLN A 29 10.90 1.84 7.62
C GLN A 29 9.89 0.85 7.00
N TYR A 30 8.93 0.40 7.79
CA TYR A 30 7.87 -0.49 7.34
C TYR A 30 7.02 0.16 6.24
N ALA A 31 6.51 1.37 6.47
CA ALA A 31 5.73 2.11 5.49
C ALA A 31 6.52 2.33 4.18
N ARG A 32 7.80 2.65 4.27
CA ARG A 32 8.70 2.77 3.12
C ARG A 32 8.85 1.48 2.34
N ALA A 33 9.07 0.36 3.03
CA ALA A 33 9.22 -0.97 2.42
C ALA A 33 7.95 -1.40 1.67
N VAL A 34 6.77 -0.95 2.12
CA VAL A 34 5.48 -1.24 1.51
C VAL A 34 5.12 -0.23 0.41
N THR A 35 5.17 1.07 0.69
CA THR A 35 4.68 2.11 -0.24
C THR A 35 5.52 2.21 -1.50
N ARG A 36 6.85 2.13 -1.41
CA ARG A 36 7.74 2.29 -2.56
C ARG A 36 7.45 1.31 -3.70
N PRO A 37 7.44 -0.02 -3.48
CA PRO A 37 7.14 -0.97 -4.56
C PRO A 37 5.70 -0.86 -5.04
N VAL A 38 4.72 -0.65 -4.16
CA VAL A 38 3.30 -0.56 -4.53
C VAL A 38 3.05 0.66 -5.41
N VAL A 39 3.51 1.84 -5.01
CA VAL A 39 3.37 3.08 -5.79
C VAL A 39 4.15 2.99 -7.12
N ALA A 40 5.36 2.39 -7.10
CA ALA A 40 6.14 2.23 -8.32
C ALA A 40 5.45 1.32 -9.33
N ILE A 41 4.93 0.18 -8.94
CA ILE A 41 4.22 -0.75 -9.82
C ILE A 41 2.93 -0.10 -10.34
N TYR A 42 2.20 0.59 -9.50
CA TYR A 42 0.99 1.33 -9.86
C TYR A 42 1.26 2.40 -10.92
N LEU A 43 2.19 3.33 -10.66
CA LEU A 43 2.44 4.46 -11.55
C LEU A 43 3.20 4.10 -12.82
N LEU A 44 4.10 3.11 -12.75
CA LEU A 44 4.92 2.72 -13.90
C LEU A 44 4.23 1.74 -14.83
N TYR A 45 3.36 0.89 -14.33
CA TYR A 45 2.76 -0.21 -15.08
C TYR A 45 1.23 -0.23 -15.05
N GLY A 46 0.61 0.62 -14.25
CA GLY A 46 -0.84 0.64 -14.08
C GLY A 46 -1.38 -0.57 -13.34
N ILE A 47 -0.56 -1.25 -12.54
CA ILE A 47 -0.95 -2.46 -11.82
C ILE A 47 -1.26 -2.12 -10.36
N GLY A 48 -2.50 -2.35 -9.95
CA GLY A 48 -2.94 -2.33 -8.57
C GLY A 48 -2.82 -3.70 -7.95
N LEU A 49 -1.90 -3.83 -6.99
CA LEU A 49 -1.69 -5.06 -6.23
C LEU A 49 -2.66 -5.13 -5.05
N GLU A 50 -3.18 -6.32 -4.76
CA GLU A 50 -3.99 -6.57 -3.58
C GLU A 50 -3.11 -6.69 -2.33
N ALA A 51 -2.49 -5.58 -1.96
CA ALA A 51 -1.46 -5.52 -0.92
C ALA A 51 -2.02 -5.33 0.50
N HIS A 52 -3.13 -6.02 0.84
CA HIS A 52 -3.61 -6.09 2.22
C HIS A 52 -2.80 -7.09 3.06
N GLN A 53 -2.97 -7.08 4.39
CA GLN A 53 -2.15 -7.86 5.32
C GLN A 53 -2.15 -9.38 5.06
N GLN A 54 -3.24 -9.95 4.54
CA GLN A 54 -3.32 -11.38 4.25
C GLN A 54 -2.43 -11.78 3.06
N ASN A 55 -2.30 -10.91 2.05
CA ASN A 55 -1.59 -11.18 0.81
C ASN A 55 -0.15 -10.69 0.81
N THR A 56 0.27 -10.00 1.87
CA THR A 56 1.61 -9.42 1.98
C THR A 56 2.42 -10.03 3.10
N SER A 57 3.72 -10.17 2.85
CA SER A 57 4.73 -10.46 3.87
C SER A 57 5.83 -9.42 3.74
N VAL A 58 6.13 -8.72 4.82
CA VAL A 58 7.28 -7.82 4.84
C VAL A 58 8.54 -8.63 5.13
N LEU A 59 9.50 -8.52 4.23
CA LEU A 59 10.80 -9.15 4.37
C LEU A 59 11.65 -8.31 5.32
N CYS A 60 12.19 -8.94 6.33
CA CYS A 60 13.08 -8.30 7.29
C CYS A 60 14.50 -8.87 7.20
N SER A 61 15.48 -8.02 7.49
CA SER A 61 16.86 -8.44 7.74
C SER A 61 16.99 -9.21 9.05
N GLU A 62 18.17 -9.76 9.33
CA GLU A 62 18.43 -10.54 10.55
C GLU A 62 18.19 -9.74 11.84
N ASP A 63 18.41 -8.44 11.82
CA ASP A 63 18.15 -7.53 12.94
C ASP A 63 16.66 -7.14 13.07
N GLY A 64 15.77 -7.63 12.18
CA GLY A 64 14.34 -7.34 12.20
C GLY A 64 13.92 -6.11 11.40
N SER A 65 14.86 -5.39 10.76
CA SER A 65 14.54 -4.18 9.98
C SER A 65 13.80 -4.51 8.69
N PRO A 66 12.68 -3.83 8.38
CA PRO A 66 11.93 -4.01 7.14
C PRO A 66 12.77 -3.66 5.91
N GLN A 67 12.86 -4.57 4.93
CA GLN A 67 13.69 -4.42 3.74
C GLN A 67 12.92 -4.43 2.43
N GLY A 68 11.80 -5.13 2.38
CA GLY A 68 11.04 -5.29 1.16
C GLY A 68 9.69 -5.94 1.37
N LEU A 69 8.99 -6.14 0.27
CA LEU A 69 7.63 -6.66 0.24
C LEU A 69 7.56 -7.90 -0.64
N LEU A 70 6.97 -8.97 -0.12
CA LEU A 70 6.53 -10.13 -0.87
C LEU A 70 5.01 -10.10 -0.96
N ILE A 71 4.47 -10.18 -2.17
CA ILE A 71 3.03 -10.24 -2.41
C ILE A 71 2.70 -11.58 -3.02
N ARG A 72 1.65 -12.22 -2.54
CA ARG A 72 1.05 -13.43 -3.08
C ARG A 72 -0.38 -13.14 -3.52
N ASP A 73 -0.95 -14.06 -4.27
CA ASP A 73 -2.33 -13.98 -4.76
C ASP A 73 -2.56 -12.78 -5.69
N PHE A 74 -2.41 -13.03 -6.99
CA PHE A 74 -2.57 -12.02 -8.04
C PHE A 74 -3.93 -12.13 -8.75
N GLY A 75 -4.84 -12.98 -8.27
CA GLY A 75 -6.13 -13.26 -8.93
C GLY A 75 -7.02 -12.04 -9.07
N ASP A 76 -7.03 -11.19 -8.05
CA ASP A 76 -7.86 -9.97 -8.01
C ASP A 76 -7.11 -8.68 -8.35
N GLY A 77 -5.86 -8.76 -8.79
CA GLY A 77 -5.09 -7.59 -9.21
C GLY A 77 -5.84 -6.76 -10.27
N ARG A 78 -5.77 -5.45 -10.17
CA ARG A 78 -6.38 -4.51 -11.11
C ARG A 78 -5.33 -3.94 -12.05
N THR A 79 -5.66 -3.77 -13.34
CA THR A 79 -4.71 -3.25 -14.32
C THR A 79 -5.32 -2.12 -15.14
N PHE A 80 -4.63 -0.99 -15.20
CA PHE A 80 -4.90 0.06 -16.16
C PHE A 80 -4.06 -0.19 -17.41
N ALA A 81 -4.67 -0.80 -18.41
CA ALA A 81 -4.01 -1.31 -19.61
C ALA A 81 -3.14 -0.27 -20.37
N PRO A 82 -3.54 1.01 -20.52
CA PRO A 82 -2.74 1.98 -21.29
C PRO A 82 -1.31 2.15 -20.76
N LEU A 83 -1.08 2.11 -19.44
CA LEU A 83 0.28 2.25 -18.89
C LEU A 83 1.15 1.02 -19.15
N LEU A 84 0.55 -0.16 -19.10
CA LEU A 84 1.26 -1.41 -19.37
C LEU A 84 1.60 -1.54 -20.86
N GLU A 85 0.63 -1.20 -21.73
CA GLU A 85 0.78 -1.23 -23.19
C GLU A 85 1.81 -0.19 -23.69
N ALA A 86 1.85 0.99 -23.07
CA ALA A 86 2.86 2.01 -23.38
C ALA A 86 4.31 1.55 -23.10
N ARG A 87 4.47 0.49 -22.30
CA ARG A 87 5.76 -0.15 -22.03
C ARG A 87 6.05 -1.37 -22.91
N GLY A 88 5.20 -1.62 -23.91
CA GLY A 88 5.37 -2.71 -24.88
C GLY A 88 4.83 -4.07 -24.43
N TYR A 89 4.08 -4.11 -23.34
CA TYR A 89 3.43 -5.34 -22.90
C TYR A 89 2.04 -5.48 -23.54
N THR A 90 1.68 -6.71 -23.91
CA THR A 90 0.35 -7.04 -24.43
C THR A 90 -0.43 -7.81 -23.39
N LEU A 91 -1.62 -7.31 -23.06
CA LEU A 91 -2.55 -8.02 -22.21
C LEU A 91 -3.32 -9.04 -23.04
N GLN A 92 -3.23 -10.31 -22.65
CA GLN A 92 -4.12 -11.34 -23.21
C GLN A 92 -5.55 -11.09 -22.69
N PRO A 93 -6.56 -11.18 -23.55
CA PRO A 93 -7.93 -11.03 -23.09
C PRO A 93 -8.29 -12.23 -22.20
N TYR A 94 -8.30 -11.99 -20.89
CA TYR A 94 -8.82 -12.96 -19.94
C TYR A 94 -10.17 -12.44 -19.42
N VAL A 95 -11.23 -13.09 -19.84
CA VAL A 95 -12.59 -12.80 -19.36
C VAL A 95 -13.09 -14.04 -18.63
N HIS A 96 -13.13 -13.96 -17.31
CA HIS A 96 -13.81 -14.98 -16.53
C HIS A 96 -15.30 -14.61 -16.40
N PRO A 97 -16.24 -15.44 -16.85
CA PRO A 97 -17.68 -15.19 -16.70
C PRO A 97 -18.04 -15.06 -15.21
N GLY A 98 -18.64 -13.95 -14.84
CA GLY A 98 -19.14 -13.71 -13.48
C GLY A 98 -18.14 -13.09 -12.49
N ILE A 99 -16.94 -12.71 -12.94
CA ILE A 99 -15.99 -11.93 -12.13
C ILE A 99 -16.04 -10.44 -12.52
N LEU A 100 -15.84 -9.58 -11.55
CA LEU A 100 -15.73 -8.13 -11.78
C LEU A 100 -14.55 -7.82 -12.72
N PRO A 101 -14.65 -6.77 -13.57
CA PRO A 101 -13.56 -6.39 -14.46
C PRO A 101 -12.27 -6.14 -13.67
N THR A 102 -11.18 -6.72 -14.12
CA THR A 102 -9.84 -6.53 -13.55
C THR A 102 -8.94 -5.69 -14.44
N VAL A 103 -9.33 -5.46 -15.71
CA VAL A 103 -8.61 -4.65 -16.69
C VAL A 103 -9.45 -3.45 -17.08
N PHE A 104 -8.88 -2.26 -16.93
CA PHE A 104 -9.49 -0.96 -17.20
C PHE A 104 -8.72 -0.25 -18.30
N ARG A 105 -9.44 0.50 -19.18
CA ARG A 105 -8.84 1.19 -20.34
C ARG A 105 -9.11 2.69 -20.37
N ASP A 106 -10.25 3.10 -19.85
CA ASP A 106 -10.73 4.48 -19.97
C ASP A 106 -10.36 5.33 -18.75
N ASP A 107 -10.32 4.73 -17.55
CA ASP A 107 -10.04 5.42 -16.30
C ASP A 107 -9.13 4.57 -15.40
N ILE A 108 -8.17 5.23 -14.75
CA ILE A 108 -7.28 4.64 -13.74
C ILE A 108 -7.93 4.58 -12.34
N GLU A 109 -9.03 5.31 -12.13
CA GLU A 109 -9.69 5.42 -10.82
C GLU A 109 -10.03 4.07 -10.17
N PRO A 110 -10.56 3.05 -10.88
CA PRO A 110 -10.84 1.75 -10.26
C PRO A 110 -9.57 1.04 -9.74
N VAL A 111 -8.43 1.24 -10.41
CA VAL A 111 -7.13 0.70 -9.99
C VAL A 111 -6.59 1.48 -8.79
N ARG A 112 -6.67 2.81 -8.81
CA ARG A 112 -6.32 3.68 -7.69
C ARG A 112 -7.11 3.33 -6.44
N THR A 113 -8.44 3.25 -6.55
CA THR A 113 -9.32 2.90 -5.43
C THR A 113 -8.95 1.54 -4.83
N PHE A 114 -8.62 0.58 -5.66
CA PHE A 114 -8.19 -0.74 -5.21
C PHE A 114 -6.87 -0.69 -4.43
N VAL A 115 -5.88 0.06 -4.92
CA VAL A 115 -4.59 0.24 -4.23
C VAL A 115 -4.77 0.95 -2.89
N LEU A 116 -5.58 2.03 -2.87
CA LEU A 116 -5.86 2.78 -1.65
C LEU A 116 -6.55 1.89 -0.60
N ASP A 117 -7.55 1.12 -1.01
CA ASP A 117 -8.29 0.22 -0.12
C ASP A 117 -7.39 -0.91 0.41
N ALA A 118 -6.77 -1.68 -0.47
CA ALA A 118 -6.00 -2.86 -0.07
C ALA A 118 -4.72 -2.50 0.70
N CYS A 119 -3.90 -1.60 0.16
CA CYS A 119 -2.59 -1.29 0.75
C CYS A 119 -2.67 -0.25 1.87
N PHE A 120 -3.39 0.87 1.64
CA PHE A 120 -3.36 1.98 2.58
C PHE A 120 -4.39 1.82 3.70
N VAL A 121 -5.61 1.35 3.40
CA VAL A 121 -6.64 1.14 4.42
C VAL A 121 -6.48 -0.21 5.11
N CYS A 122 -6.56 -1.32 4.36
CA CYS A 122 -6.57 -2.67 4.95
C CYS A 122 -5.19 -3.20 5.39
N HIS A 123 -4.12 -2.44 5.21
CA HIS A 123 -2.78 -2.82 5.66
C HIS A 123 -2.13 -1.75 6.52
N LEU A 124 -1.71 -0.62 5.92
CA LEU A 124 -0.89 0.39 6.62
C LEU A 124 -1.67 1.13 7.70
N HIS A 125 -2.92 1.48 7.44
CA HIS A 125 -3.79 2.10 8.44
C HIS A 125 -4.05 1.18 9.63
N GLU A 126 -4.41 -0.07 9.38
CA GLU A 126 -4.68 -1.05 10.43
C GLU A 126 -3.45 -1.26 11.33
N LEU A 127 -2.26 -1.33 10.74
CA LEU A 127 -1.01 -1.39 11.50
C LEU A 127 -0.77 -0.11 12.31
N ALA A 128 -0.99 1.07 11.70
CA ALA A 128 -0.85 2.35 12.38
C ALA A 128 -1.81 2.47 13.57
N LEU A 129 -3.08 2.04 13.40
CA LEU A 129 -4.05 2.02 14.49
C LEU A 129 -3.62 1.09 15.63
N ALA A 130 -3.19 -0.13 15.31
CA ALA A 130 -2.74 -1.10 16.28
C ALA A 130 -1.55 -0.55 17.10
N LEU A 131 -0.55 0.03 16.44
CA LEU A 131 0.61 0.65 17.11
C LEU A 131 0.21 1.87 17.93
N THR A 132 -0.67 2.71 17.41
CA THR A 132 -1.19 3.90 18.13
C THR A 132 -1.87 3.49 19.42
N HIS A 133 -2.70 2.45 19.37
CA HIS A 133 -3.40 1.94 20.55
C HIS A 133 -2.45 1.30 21.56
N GLU A 134 -1.58 0.39 21.10
CA GLU A 134 -0.66 -0.37 21.96
C GLU A 134 0.30 0.54 22.71
N TYR A 135 0.88 1.52 22.01
CA TYR A 135 1.89 2.42 22.57
C TYR A 135 1.37 3.79 23.00
N ARG A 136 0.05 4.00 22.95
CA ARG A 136 -0.63 5.27 23.32
C ARG A 136 -0.02 6.48 22.62
N LEU A 137 0.23 6.34 21.30
CA LEU A 137 0.83 7.39 20.48
C LEU A 137 -0.22 8.47 20.14
N PRO A 138 0.23 9.70 19.78
CA PRO A 138 -0.68 10.71 19.21
C PRO A 138 -1.37 10.16 17.95
N PRO A 139 -2.70 10.29 17.81
CA PRO A 139 -3.46 9.66 16.73
C PRO A 139 -2.99 10.02 15.31
N THR A 140 -2.48 11.26 15.12
CA THR A 140 -2.05 11.75 13.81
C THR A 140 -0.61 11.41 13.46
N TRP A 141 0.21 11.07 14.45
CA TRP A 141 1.66 10.96 14.26
C TRP A 141 2.08 9.89 13.24
N LEU A 142 1.54 8.67 13.35
CA LEU A 142 1.86 7.62 12.40
C LEU A 142 1.27 7.90 11.00
N TRP A 143 0.16 8.63 10.94
CA TRP A 143 -0.40 9.14 9.68
C TRP A 143 0.52 10.15 8.98
N GLU A 144 1.13 11.03 9.72
CA GLU A 144 2.11 11.99 9.21
C GLU A 144 3.33 11.24 8.63
N ILE A 145 3.82 10.22 9.34
CA ILE A 145 4.89 9.35 8.86
C ILE A 145 4.47 8.61 7.58
N LEU A 146 3.27 8.03 7.53
CA LEU A 146 2.77 7.35 6.35
C LEU A 146 2.66 8.30 5.16
N ARG A 147 2.18 9.51 5.38
CA ARG A 147 2.09 10.54 4.34
C ARG A 147 3.47 10.90 3.78
N GLU A 148 4.45 11.14 4.64
CA GLU A 148 5.83 11.45 4.23
C GLU A 148 6.45 10.32 3.40
N GLU A 149 6.28 9.07 3.81
CA GLU A 149 6.81 7.91 3.08
C GLU A 149 6.08 7.67 1.76
N THR A 150 4.77 7.97 1.70
CA THR A 150 4.00 7.94 0.45
C THR A 150 4.49 9.03 -0.51
N GLU A 151 4.69 10.25 -0.04
CA GLU A 151 5.28 11.34 -0.82
C GLU A 151 6.64 10.95 -1.38
N GLY A 152 7.52 10.42 -0.54
CA GLY A 152 8.83 9.92 -0.97
C GLY A 152 8.76 8.75 -1.97
N ALA A 153 7.71 7.93 -1.95
CA ALA A 153 7.47 6.90 -2.95
C ALA A 153 7.09 7.50 -4.31
N PHE A 154 6.25 8.54 -4.33
CA PHE A 154 5.92 9.30 -5.55
C PHE A 154 7.15 9.99 -6.14
N ASP A 155 7.96 10.65 -5.31
CA ASP A 155 9.16 11.36 -5.73
C ASP A 155 10.20 10.42 -6.36
N ALA A 156 10.33 9.20 -5.82
CA ALA A 156 11.27 8.20 -6.31
C ALA A 156 11.01 7.75 -7.76
N VAL A 157 9.78 7.91 -8.27
CA VAL A 157 9.41 7.52 -9.64
C VAL A 157 9.08 8.70 -10.55
N GLN A 158 9.09 9.93 -10.04
CA GLN A 158 8.67 11.15 -10.75
C GLN A 158 9.28 11.27 -12.15
N ALA A 159 10.58 11.08 -12.29
CA ALA A 159 11.30 11.22 -13.56
C ALA A 159 10.94 10.13 -14.61
N ARG A 160 10.21 9.09 -14.21
CA ARG A 160 9.86 7.92 -15.03
C ARG A 160 8.39 7.83 -15.39
N VAL A 161 7.58 8.73 -14.85
CA VAL A 161 6.12 8.80 -15.03
C VAL A 161 5.76 10.04 -15.83
N GLU A 162 4.71 9.96 -16.64
CA GLU A 162 4.20 11.12 -17.36
C GLU A 162 3.81 12.21 -16.35
N PRO A 163 4.26 13.49 -16.53
CA PRO A 163 4.11 14.53 -15.51
C PRO A 163 2.68 14.87 -15.11
N GLN A 164 1.73 14.72 -16.03
CA GLN A 164 0.31 14.99 -15.77
C GLN A 164 -0.30 13.89 -14.89
N LEU A 165 -0.03 12.64 -15.24
CA LEU A 165 -0.45 11.48 -14.46
C LEU A 165 0.16 11.53 -13.05
N TRP A 166 1.48 11.80 -12.95
CA TRP A 166 2.15 11.88 -11.66
C TRP A 166 1.51 12.91 -10.73
N ARG A 167 1.22 14.13 -11.24
CA ARG A 167 0.59 15.18 -10.45
C ARG A 167 -0.84 14.83 -10.03
N ALA A 168 -1.63 14.29 -10.97
CA ALA A 168 -3.01 13.90 -10.71
C ALA A 168 -3.10 12.81 -9.64
N GLU A 169 -2.29 11.76 -9.77
CA GLU A 169 -2.32 10.65 -8.82
C GLU A 169 -1.72 11.04 -7.46
N ARG A 170 -0.67 11.86 -7.44
CA ARG A 170 -0.12 12.39 -6.18
C ARG A 170 -1.15 13.20 -5.40
N GLU A 171 -1.95 14.01 -6.07
CA GLU A 171 -3.06 14.76 -5.46
C GLU A 171 -4.10 13.81 -4.85
N GLN A 172 -4.47 12.75 -5.56
CA GLN A 172 -5.44 11.77 -5.08
C GLN A 172 -4.94 10.98 -3.85
N PHE A 173 -3.66 10.63 -3.81
CA PHE A 173 -3.09 9.87 -2.69
C PHE A 173 -2.83 10.71 -1.45
N LEU A 174 -2.44 11.98 -1.61
CA LEU A 174 -1.95 12.81 -0.50
C LEU A 174 -2.94 13.85 0.00
N HIS A 175 -3.91 14.26 -0.83
CA HIS A 175 -4.76 15.43 -0.51
C HIS A 175 -6.25 15.17 -0.67
N ALA A 176 -6.67 14.26 -1.55
CA ALA A 176 -8.09 13.92 -1.72
C ALA A 176 -8.57 13.01 -0.59
N ALA A 177 -9.88 13.07 -0.31
CA ALA A 177 -10.52 12.09 0.56
C ALA A 177 -10.56 10.73 -0.15
N TRP A 178 -10.07 9.69 0.51
CA TRP A 178 -10.08 8.35 -0.07
C TRP A 178 -11.49 7.76 -0.06
N PRO A 179 -11.91 7.11 -1.16
CA PRO A 179 -13.19 6.43 -1.19
C PRO A 179 -13.19 5.25 -0.22
N THR A 180 -14.18 5.22 0.67
CA THR A 180 -14.37 4.08 1.57
C THR A 180 -15.28 3.05 0.89
N ARG A 181 -14.84 1.80 0.77
CA ARG A 181 -15.71 0.71 0.33
C ARG A 181 -16.63 0.31 1.48
N SER A 182 -17.94 0.34 1.24
CA SER A 182 -18.90 -0.24 2.16
C SER A 182 -18.96 -1.75 1.91
N VAL A 183 -18.32 -2.52 2.77
CA VAL A 183 -18.37 -4.01 2.74
C VAL A 183 -19.82 -4.52 2.79
N LEU A 184 -20.72 -3.83 3.49
CA LEU A 184 -22.14 -4.14 3.54
C LEU A 184 -22.85 -4.02 2.17
N ARG A 185 -22.44 -3.09 1.30
CA ARG A 185 -22.99 -2.99 -0.06
C ARG A 185 -22.59 -4.15 -0.96
N MET A 186 -21.43 -4.76 -0.73
CA MET A 186 -20.95 -5.90 -1.53
C MET A 186 -21.73 -7.19 -1.24
N HIS A 187 -22.35 -7.31 -0.05
CA HIS A 187 -23.13 -8.50 0.34
C HIS A 187 -24.63 -8.36 0.07
N LEU A 188 -25.10 -7.16 -0.34
CA LEU A 188 -26.54 -6.89 -0.58
C LEU A 188 -26.87 -6.77 -2.08
N GLN A 189 -25.91 -7.00 -2.98
CA GLN A 189 -26.07 -7.12 -4.44
C GLN A 189 -25.94 -8.58 -4.89
#